data_6be419330e4b5c69d50e57829de3002a
#
_entry.id   6be419330e4b5c69d50e57829de3002a
#
_cell.length_a   1.000
_cell.length_b   1.000
_cell.length_c   1.000
_cell.angle_alpha   90.00
_cell.angle_beta   90.00
_cell.angle_gamma   90.00
#
_symmetry.space_group_name_H-M   'P 1'
#
loop_
_entity.id
_entity.type
_entity.pdbx_description
1 polymer ?
#
loop_
_entity_poly.entity_id
_entity_poly.type
_entity_poly.pdbx_seq_one_letter_code
_entity_poly.pdbx_strand_id
1 'polypeptide(L)'
;MNPKWSSKFELKPGKWVFVPTPDAVATGKKIKRAIEKCWQPPSYFFHLKAGGHVEALRSHLGHDNFLRIDIQDFFGSISRTRATRCLKDKFGYSIARAYANASTVPDPTVEKRIIIPFGFVQSQILAAVCLAESALGIYLNKLNRNPSVALTVYVDDIIVSTSDTALLDQVLEDIEKAAAKSRFVLNTGKQEGPATAITAFNIVLAKGSMAVDAERYKRFEEALAEATSEHQRQGITSYVTSINVAQGLAISV
;
A
#
# COMPACT_ATOMS: atom_id res chain seq x y z
N MET A 1 3.97 -9.25 30.81
CA MET A 1 3.82 -9.51 29.36
C MET A 1 5.19 -9.33 28.71
N ASN A 2 5.63 -10.27 27.90
CA ASN A 2 6.85 -10.11 27.13
C ASN A 2 6.73 -8.90 26.18
N PRO A 3 7.82 -8.14 25.97
CA PRO A 3 7.80 -6.99 25.05
C PRO A 3 7.50 -7.48 23.63
N LYS A 4 6.67 -6.71 22.89
CA LYS A 4 6.31 -7.06 21.49
C LYS A 4 7.40 -6.68 20.51
N TRP A 5 8.27 -5.75 20.85
CA TRP A 5 9.40 -5.29 20.04
C TRP A 5 10.66 -5.16 20.89
N SER A 6 11.79 -5.39 20.27
CA SER A 6 13.11 -5.28 20.89
C SER A 6 13.68 -3.86 20.78
N SER A 7 13.39 -3.19 19.66
CA SER A 7 13.80 -1.82 19.39
C SER A 7 12.84 -1.12 18.46
N LYS A 8 12.95 0.21 18.35
CA LYS A 8 12.25 1.02 17.36
C LYS A 8 13.20 2.09 16.84
N PHE A 9 13.02 2.52 15.61
CA PHE A 9 13.76 3.62 15.00
C PHE A 9 12.87 4.44 14.08
N GLU A 10 13.23 5.68 13.91
CA GLU A 10 12.53 6.59 13.01
C GLU A 10 13.13 6.50 11.61
N LEU A 11 12.34 6.06 10.63
CA LEU A 11 12.76 5.94 9.23
C LEU A 11 12.72 7.27 8.50
N LYS A 12 11.73 8.10 8.82
CA LYS A 12 11.50 9.47 8.34
C LYS A 12 10.76 10.21 9.44
N PRO A 13 10.79 11.54 9.49
CA PRO A 13 10.05 12.31 10.49
C PRO A 13 8.61 11.82 10.66
N GLY A 14 8.26 11.40 11.86
CA GLY A 14 6.95 10.84 12.22
C GLY A 14 6.70 9.38 11.82
N LYS A 15 7.58 8.74 11.05
CA LYS A 15 7.41 7.34 10.60
C LYS A 15 8.32 6.38 11.35
N TRP A 16 7.77 5.71 12.35
CA TRP A 16 8.48 4.77 13.21
C TRP A 16 8.35 3.32 12.76
N VAL A 17 9.47 2.61 12.75
CA VAL A 17 9.54 1.16 12.50
C VAL A 17 9.81 0.46 13.82
N PHE A 18 9.05 -0.57 14.13
CA PHE A 18 9.21 -1.40 15.32
C PHE A 18 9.82 -2.75 14.91
N VAL A 19 10.93 -3.13 15.52
CA VAL A 19 11.56 -4.42 15.31
C VAL A 19 10.88 -5.44 16.24
N PRO A 20 10.06 -6.37 15.72
CA PRO A 20 9.34 -7.30 16.57
C PRO A 20 10.28 -8.30 17.24
N THR A 21 9.96 -8.73 18.46
CA THR A 21 10.66 -9.85 19.09
C THR A 21 10.37 -11.17 18.36
N PRO A 22 11.20 -12.22 18.53
CA PRO A 22 10.91 -13.55 17.94
C PRO A 22 9.52 -14.07 18.28
N ASP A 23 9.05 -13.89 19.52
CA ASP A 23 7.70 -14.27 19.95
C ASP A 23 6.61 -13.47 19.23
N ALA A 24 6.83 -12.16 19.04
CA ALA A 24 5.91 -11.31 18.29
C ALA A 24 5.87 -11.70 16.80
N VAL A 25 7.01 -12.07 16.21
CA VAL A 25 7.06 -12.59 14.82
C VAL A 25 6.27 -13.90 14.72
N ALA A 26 6.49 -14.86 15.65
CA ALA A 26 5.77 -16.12 15.65
C ALA A 26 4.26 -15.92 15.80
N THR A 27 3.86 -15.04 16.72
CA THR A 27 2.45 -14.65 16.93
C THR A 27 1.88 -13.96 15.70
N GLY A 28 2.62 -13.02 15.10
CA GLY A 28 2.23 -12.31 13.89
C GLY A 28 2.00 -13.25 12.70
N LYS A 29 2.87 -14.24 12.50
CA LYS A 29 2.69 -15.30 11.48
C LYS A 29 1.43 -16.12 11.72
N LYS A 30 1.11 -16.47 12.99
CA LYS A 30 -0.13 -17.19 13.32
C LYS A 30 -1.37 -16.34 13.00
N ILE A 31 -1.37 -15.05 13.39
CA ILE A 31 -2.47 -14.12 13.12
C ILE A 31 -2.66 -13.95 11.60
N LYS A 32 -1.56 -13.69 10.86
CA LYS A 32 -1.60 -13.56 9.39
C LYS A 32 -2.25 -14.79 8.75
N ARG A 33 -1.77 -15.99 9.07
CA ARG A 33 -2.34 -17.25 8.57
C ARG A 33 -3.81 -17.45 8.95
N ALA A 34 -4.20 -17.04 10.14
CA ALA A 34 -5.60 -17.14 10.58
C ALA A 34 -6.50 -16.23 9.74
N ILE A 35 -6.06 -14.99 9.45
CA ILE A 35 -6.78 -14.07 8.58
C ILE A 35 -6.84 -14.61 7.14
N GLU A 36 -5.73 -15.07 6.57
CA GLU A 36 -5.66 -15.65 5.23
C GLU A 36 -6.61 -16.84 5.02
N LYS A 37 -6.90 -17.60 6.07
CA LYS A 37 -7.84 -18.73 6.00
C LYS A 37 -9.32 -18.31 5.92
N CYS A 38 -9.69 -17.14 6.45
CA CYS A 38 -11.09 -16.73 6.55
C CYS A 38 -11.43 -15.44 5.78
N TRP A 39 -10.44 -14.83 5.14
CA TRP A 39 -10.62 -13.61 4.37
C TRP A 39 -9.84 -13.67 3.05
N GLN A 40 -10.54 -13.44 1.96
CA GLN A 40 -9.95 -13.32 0.64
C GLN A 40 -9.83 -11.82 0.31
N PRO A 41 -8.63 -11.33 -0.01
CA PRO A 41 -8.45 -9.93 -0.40
C PRO A 41 -9.19 -9.63 -1.71
N PRO A 42 -9.76 -8.43 -1.84
CA PRO A 42 -10.29 -7.96 -3.12
C PRO A 42 -9.25 -8.07 -4.24
N SER A 43 -9.74 -8.34 -5.48
CA SER A 43 -8.88 -8.53 -6.64
C SER A 43 -7.98 -7.34 -6.97
N TYR A 44 -8.32 -6.15 -6.52
CA TYR A 44 -7.57 -4.91 -6.73
C TYR A 44 -6.55 -4.61 -5.61
N PHE A 45 -6.35 -5.47 -4.61
CA PHE A 45 -5.31 -5.31 -3.57
C PHE A 45 -3.99 -5.96 -4.01
N PHE A 46 -3.17 -5.20 -4.73
CA PHE A 46 -1.94 -5.70 -5.35
C PHE A 46 -0.78 -5.93 -4.38
N HIS A 47 -0.76 -5.29 -3.22
CA HIS A 47 0.25 -5.55 -2.18
C HIS A 47 0.13 -6.94 -1.51
N LEU A 48 -0.96 -7.66 -1.79
CA LEU A 48 -1.20 -9.03 -1.32
C LEU A 48 -1.11 -10.09 -2.45
N LYS A 49 -0.61 -9.68 -3.63
CA LYS A 49 -0.48 -10.52 -4.83
C LYS A 49 0.96 -10.57 -5.32
N ALA A 50 1.24 -11.56 -6.18
CA ALA A 50 2.46 -11.57 -6.98
C ALA A 50 2.48 -10.40 -7.98
N GLY A 51 3.70 -9.94 -8.36
CA GLY A 51 3.91 -8.83 -9.31
C GLY A 51 3.95 -7.45 -8.65
N GLY A 52 3.37 -7.30 -7.45
CA GLY A 52 3.50 -6.10 -6.63
C GLY A 52 3.03 -4.81 -7.32
N HIS A 53 3.74 -3.72 -7.07
CA HIS A 53 3.39 -2.38 -7.59
C HIS A 53 3.59 -2.22 -9.10
N VAL A 54 4.53 -2.96 -9.69
CA VAL A 54 4.74 -2.93 -11.16
C VAL A 54 3.54 -3.50 -11.88
N GLU A 55 3.02 -4.63 -11.42
CA GLU A 55 1.82 -5.25 -12.02
C GLU A 55 0.56 -4.44 -11.73
N ALA A 56 0.50 -3.77 -10.56
CA ALA A 56 -0.56 -2.80 -10.27
C ALA A 56 -0.60 -1.71 -11.35
N LEU A 57 0.53 -1.04 -11.62
CA LEU A 57 0.59 0.00 -12.65
C LEU A 57 0.31 -0.53 -14.05
N ARG A 58 0.81 -1.73 -14.39
CA ARG A 58 0.60 -2.34 -15.71
C ARG A 58 -0.88 -2.54 -16.04
N SER A 59 -1.72 -2.80 -15.04
CA SER A 59 -3.17 -2.99 -15.25
C SER A 59 -3.89 -1.71 -15.70
N HIS A 60 -3.25 -0.55 -15.63
CA HIS A 60 -3.81 0.74 -16.04
C HIS A 60 -3.42 1.18 -17.46
N LEU A 61 -2.51 0.47 -18.15
CA LEU A 61 -1.95 0.89 -19.45
C LEU A 61 -2.98 1.11 -20.55
N GLY A 62 -4.16 0.49 -20.44
CA GLY A 62 -5.25 0.61 -21.44
C GLY A 62 -6.03 1.93 -21.38
N HIS A 63 -5.81 2.79 -20.39
CA HIS A 63 -6.58 4.00 -20.16
C HIS A 63 -5.78 5.28 -20.47
N ASP A 64 -6.51 6.39 -20.57
CA ASP A 64 -5.98 7.69 -20.97
C ASP A 64 -5.87 8.68 -19.81
N ASN A 65 -6.62 8.47 -18.76
CA ASN A 65 -6.72 9.38 -17.62
C ASN A 65 -6.50 8.62 -16.33
N PHE A 66 -5.72 9.19 -15.43
CA PHE A 66 -5.24 8.57 -14.21
C PHE A 66 -5.48 9.47 -13.00
N LEU A 67 -5.74 8.84 -11.88
CA LEU A 67 -5.87 9.48 -10.57
C LEU A 67 -5.11 8.64 -9.56
N ARG A 68 -4.21 9.28 -8.80
CA ARG A 68 -3.50 8.69 -7.67
C ARG A 68 -3.89 9.37 -6.38
N ILE A 69 -4.20 8.60 -5.36
CA ILE A 69 -4.58 9.04 -4.02
C ILE A 69 -3.77 8.25 -2.99
N ASP A 70 -3.25 8.92 -1.98
CA ASP A 70 -2.50 8.33 -0.86
C ASP A 70 -3.29 8.53 0.44
N ILE A 71 -3.42 7.48 1.26
CA ILE A 71 -4.02 7.59 2.59
C ILE A 71 -2.94 7.99 3.58
N GLN A 72 -3.06 9.20 4.12
CA GLN A 72 -2.12 9.74 5.09
C GLN A 72 -2.07 8.88 6.35
N ASP A 73 -0.85 8.56 6.80
CA ASP A 73 -0.61 7.78 8.02
C ASP A 73 -1.51 6.53 8.14
N PHE A 74 -1.61 5.76 7.04
CA PHE A 74 -2.56 4.66 6.92
C PHE A 74 -2.52 3.69 8.10
N PHE A 75 -1.35 3.17 8.47
CA PHE A 75 -1.20 2.26 9.61
C PHE A 75 -1.52 2.93 10.94
N GLY A 76 -1.10 4.19 11.11
CA GLY A 76 -1.41 4.98 12.30
C GLY A 76 -2.90 5.32 12.43
N SER A 77 -3.64 5.41 11.33
CA SER A 77 -5.09 5.64 11.33
C SER A 77 -5.91 4.45 11.85
N ILE A 78 -5.28 3.27 11.99
CA ILE A 78 -5.95 2.04 12.39
C ILE A 78 -5.69 1.75 13.87
N SER A 79 -6.64 2.15 14.70
CA SER A 79 -6.59 1.90 16.14
C SER A 79 -6.87 0.43 16.48
N ARG A 80 -6.45 0.01 17.68
CA ARG A 80 -6.77 -1.30 18.24
C ARG A 80 -8.29 -1.60 18.23
N THR A 81 -9.12 -0.61 18.50
CA THR A 81 -10.58 -0.76 18.49
C THR A 81 -11.09 -1.00 17.07
N ARG A 82 -10.56 -0.28 16.06
CA ARG A 82 -10.89 -0.52 14.64
C ARG A 82 -10.50 -1.94 14.24
N ALA A 83 -9.26 -2.36 14.52
CA ALA A 83 -8.78 -3.71 14.23
C ALA A 83 -9.66 -4.80 14.90
N THR A 84 -10.02 -4.63 16.19
CA THR A 84 -10.93 -5.55 16.88
C THR A 84 -12.28 -5.66 16.17
N ARG A 85 -12.86 -4.51 15.76
CA ARG A 85 -14.17 -4.46 15.09
C ARG A 85 -14.15 -5.20 13.76
N CYS A 86 -13.13 -4.95 12.93
CA CYS A 86 -12.99 -5.59 11.62
C CYS A 86 -12.77 -7.12 11.70
N LEU A 87 -12.18 -7.60 12.78
CA LEU A 87 -11.94 -9.04 13.00
C LEU A 87 -13.07 -9.76 13.74
N LYS A 88 -13.98 -9.00 14.40
CA LYS A 88 -14.97 -9.58 15.34
C LYS A 88 -15.89 -10.61 14.67
N ASP A 89 -16.36 -10.32 13.47
CA ASP A 89 -17.34 -11.20 12.80
C ASP A 89 -16.68 -12.48 12.27
N LYS A 90 -15.35 -12.45 12.07
CA LYS A 90 -14.58 -13.60 11.60
C LYS A 90 -14.10 -14.52 12.74
N PHE A 91 -13.83 -13.96 13.92
CA PHE A 91 -13.15 -14.68 15.02
C PHE A 91 -13.88 -14.64 16.36
N GLY A 92 -14.98 -13.90 16.47
CA GLY A 92 -15.59 -13.55 17.75
C GLY A 92 -14.79 -12.49 18.51
N TYR A 93 -15.42 -11.84 19.50
CA TYR A 93 -14.83 -10.66 20.17
C TYR A 93 -13.52 -10.97 20.89
N SER A 94 -13.46 -12.07 21.66
CA SER A 94 -12.29 -12.38 22.49
C SER A 94 -11.03 -12.61 21.65
N ILE A 95 -11.12 -13.40 20.57
CA ILE A 95 -10.00 -13.68 19.67
C ILE A 95 -9.62 -12.42 18.88
N ALA A 96 -10.62 -11.71 18.33
CA ALA A 96 -10.38 -10.45 17.62
C ALA A 96 -9.66 -9.41 18.48
N ARG A 97 -10.04 -9.31 19.76
CA ARG A 97 -9.40 -8.43 20.74
C ARG A 97 -7.98 -8.87 21.07
N ALA A 98 -7.74 -10.17 21.23
CA ALA A 98 -6.41 -10.72 21.44
C ALA A 98 -5.49 -10.46 20.23
N TYR A 99 -5.97 -10.68 19.01
CA TYR A 99 -5.24 -10.38 17.77
C TYR A 99 -4.94 -8.89 17.61
N ALA A 100 -5.92 -8.01 17.85
CA ALA A 100 -5.71 -6.58 17.83
C ALA A 100 -4.70 -6.10 18.88
N ASN A 101 -4.76 -6.67 20.11
CA ASN A 101 -3.77 -6.37 21.14
C ASN A 101 -2.37 -6.80 20.73
N ALA A 102 -2.19 -8.00 20.17
CA ALA A 102 -0.89 -8.49 19.70
C ALA A 102 -0.33 -7.68 18.50
N SER A 103 -1.21 -7.06 17.73
CA SER A 103 -0.87 -6.37 16.45
C SER A 103 -0.77 -4.86 16.57
N THR A 104 -0.90 -4.29 17.76
CA THR A 104 -0.86 -2.82 17.95
C THR A 104 0.13 -2.41 19.03
N VAL A 105 0.65 -1.20 18.89
CA VAL A 105 1.63 -0.59 19.80
C VAL A 105 1.20 0.84 20.17
N PRO A 106 1.70 1.42 21.28
CA PRO A 106 1.58 2.86 21.53
C PRO A 106 2.25 3.65 20.41
N ASP A 107 1.60 4.73 19.98
CA ASP A 107 2.18 5.69 19.04
C ASP A 107 3.33 6.44 19.73
N PRO A 108 4.53 6.51 19.13
CA PRO A 108 5.63 7.24 19.73
C PRO A 108 5.47 8.78 19.72
N THR A 109 4.58 9.29 18.88
CA THR A 109 4.42 10.74 18.62
C THR A 109 3.15 11.33 19.21
N VAL A 110 2.13 10.50 19.46
CA VAL A 110 0.82 10.96 19.96
C VAL A 110 0.45 10.20 21.23
N GLU A 111 0.38 10.93 22.33
CA GLU A 111 0.03 10.36 23.63
C GLU A 111 -1.32 9.61 23.60
N LYS A 112 -1.39 8.47 24.26
CA LYS A 112 -2.59 7.60 24.38
C LYS A 112 -3.12 7.03 23.06
N ARG A 113 -2.51 7.34 21.91
CA ARG A 113 -2.86 6.75 20.63
C ARG A 113 -2.26 5.33 20.52
N ILE A 114 -3.05 4.39 20.01
CA ILE A 114 -2.63 3.02 19.75
C ILE A 114 -2.79 2.74 18.27
N ILE A 115 -1.74 2.27 17.61
CA ILE A 115 -1.64 2.15 16.16
C ILE A 115 -1.20 0.75 15.72
N ILE A 116 -1.40 0.42 14.45
CA ILE A 116 -0.71 -0.69 13.79
C ILE A 116 0.72 -0.23 13.46
N PRO A 117 1.77 -0.97 13.90
CA PRO A 117 3.15 -0.57 13.65
C PRO A 117 3.64 -0.97 12.26
N PHE A 118 4.56 -0.19 11.70
CA PHE A 118 5.46 -0.71 10.66
C PHE A 118 6.42 -1.73 11.28
N GLY A 119 6.75 -2.79 10.50
CA GLY A 119 7.69 -3.83 10.88
C GLY A 119 7.06 -5.14 11.38
N PHE A 120 5.80 -5.14 11.81
CA PHE A 120 5.13 -6.38 12.22
C PHE A 120 4.61 -7.16 11.01
N VAL A 121 4.78 -8.49 11.05
CA VAL A 121 4.44 -9.41 9.94
C VAL A 121 2.97 -9.33 9.51
N GLN A 122 2.06 -9.13 10.46
CA GLN A 122 0.62 -9.10 10.24
C GLN A 122 0.06 -7.70 9.93
N SER A 123 0.89 -6.65 10.00
CA SER A 123 0.41 -5.26 9.86
C SER A 123 -0.29 -5.01 8.53
N GLN A 124 0.31 -5.42 7.42
CA GLN A 124 -0.25 -5.20 6.08
C GLN A 124 -1.61 -5.87 5.89
N ILE A 125 -1.73 -7.17 6.22
CA ILE A 125 -2.98 -7.88 6.01
C ILE A 125 -4.08 -7.37 6.94
N LEU A 126 -3.74 -7.01 8.19
CA LEU A 126 -4.71 -6.44 9.13
C LEU A 126 -5.20 -5.07 8.68
N ALA A 127 -4.30 -4.23 8.18
CA ALA A 127 -4.66 -2.93 7.61
C ALA A 127 -5.53 -3.07 6.35
N ALA A 128 -5.20 -4.04 5.48
CA ALA A 128 -6.00 -4.36 4.30
C ALA A 128 -7.43 -4.80 4.65
N VAL A 129 -7.61 -5.66 5.68
CA VAL A 129 -8.95 -6.01 6.19
C VAL A 129 -9.69 -4.77 6.68
N CYS A 130 -9.01 -3.90 7.46
CA CYS A 130 -9.63 -2.68 7.99
C CYS A 130 -10.02 -1.68 6.88
N LEU A 131 -9.27 -1.62 5.80
CA LEU A 131 -9.62 -0.84 4.63
C LEU A 131 -10.82 -1.44 3.91
N ALA A 132 -10.78 -2.73 3.61
CA ALA A 132 -11.86 -3.43 2.89
C ALA A 132 -13.22 -3.35 3.61
N GLU A 133 -13.23 -3.43 4.93
CA GLU A 133 -14.46 -3.35 5.77
C GLU A 133 -14.91 -1.90 6.06
N SER A 134 -14.21 -0.89 5.54
CA SER A 134 -14.54 0.52 5.72
C SER A 134 -15.51 1.03 4.65
N ALA A 135 -16.12 2.22 4.86
CA ALA A 135 -16.93 2.85 3.82
C ALA A 135 -16.13 3.12 2.55
N LEU A 136 -14.83 3.45 2.66
CA LEU A 136 -13.93 3.59 1.52
C LEU A 136 -13.75 2.25 0.79
N GLY A 137 -13.46 1.16 1.50
CA GLY A 137 -13.31 -0.16 0.90
C GLY A 137 -14.59 -0.66 0.22
N ILE A 138 -15.76 -0.39 0.82
CA ILE A 138 -17.06 -0.70 0.21
C ILE A 138 -17.26 0.07 -1.10
N TYR A 139 -16.91 1.37 -1.12
CA TYR A 139 -16.95 2.19 -2.33
C TYR A 139 -15.99 1.65 -3.40
N LEU A 140 -14.73 1.38 -3.05
CA LEU A 140 -13.73 0.84 -3.97
C LEU A 140 -14.18 -0.51 -4.56
N ASN A 141 -14.80 -1.36 -3.76
CA ASN A 141 -15.36 -2.63 -4.24
C ASN A 141 -16.53 -2.44 -5.23
N LYS A 142 -17.35 -1.41 -5.03
CA LYS A 142 -18.38 -1.02 -6.00
C LYS A 142 -17.74 -0.48 -7.29
N LEU A 143 -16.76 0.41 -7.17
CA LEU A 143 -16.03 1.01 -8.29
C LEU A 143 -15.34 -0.05 -9.15
N ASN A 144 -14.70 -1.06 -8.54
CA ASN A 144 -14.04 -2.17 -9.24
C ASN A 144 -14.97 -3.02 -10.11
N ARG A 145 -16.28 -2.90 -9.96
CA ARG A 145 -17.27 -3.60 -10.81
C ARG A 145 -17.62 -2.82 -12.08
N ASN A 146 -17.16 -1.56 -12.18
CA ASN A 146 -17.35 -0.77 -13.40
C ASN A 146 -16.30 -1.21 -14.45
N PRO A 147 -16.70 -1.79 -15.60
CA PRO A 147 -15.76 -2.29 -16.60
C PRO A 147 -14.96 -1.18 -17.30
N SER A 148 -15.40 0.08 -17.20
CA SER A 148 -14.70 1.24 -17.76
C SER A 148 -13.62 1.80 -16.85
N VAL A 149 -13.37 1.16 -15.70
CA VAL A 149 -12.43 1.63 -14.69
C VAL A 149 -11.44 0.53 -14.35
N ALA A 150 -10.15 0.85 -14.37
CA ALA A 150 -9.15 0.05 -13.66
C ALA A 150 -8.90 0.66 -12.28
N LEU A 151 -8.84 -0.21 -11.28
CA LEU A 151 -8.60 0.14 -9.89
C LEU A 151 -7.51 -0.73 -9.30
N THR A 152 -6.53 -0.11 -8.65
CA THR A 152 -5.53 -0.83 -7.84
C THR A 152 -5.32 -0.15 -6.51
N VAL A 153 -5.04 -0.96 -5.49
CA VAL A 153 -4.66 -0.52 -4.15
C VAL A 153 -3.35 -1.21 -3.77
N TYR A 154 -2.37 -0.40 -3.41
CA TYR A 154 -1.09 -0.89 -2.91
C TYR A 154 -0.80 -0.27 -1.54
N VAL A 155 -1.22 -0.94 -0.48
CA VAL A 155 -1.19 -0.48 0.92
C VAL A 155 -2.05 0.77 1.11
N ASP A 156 -1.43 1.94 1.05
CA ASP A 156 -2.01 3.28 1.21
C ASP A 156 -2.25 4.01 -0.12
N ASP A 157 -1.59 3.59 -1.20
CA ASP A 157 -1.77 4.15 -2.54
C ASP A 157 -2.98 3.52 -3.26
N ILE A 158 -3.88 4.36 -3.73
CA ILE A 158 -5.05 4.02 -4.57
C ILE A 158 -4.82 4.62 -5.93
N ILE A 159 -4.88 3.81 -6.99
CA ILE A 159 -4.78 4.30 -8.36
C ILE A 159 -6.05 3.91 -9.10
N VAL A 160 -6.65 4.88 -9.77
CA VAL A 160 -7.83 4.72 -10.62
C VAL A 160 -7.51 5.23 -12.00
N SER A 161 -7.93 4.52 -13.03
CA SER A 161 -7.81 5.01 -14.41
C SER A 161 -9.05 4.67 -15.24
N THR A 162 -9.33 5.51 -16.21
CA THR A 162 -10.43 5.35 -17.17
C THR A 162 -10.13 6.19 -18.41
N SER A 163 -10.86 5.95 -19.49
CA SER A 163 -10.85 6.83 -20.68
C SER A 163 -11.89 7.97 -20.60
N ASP A 164 -12.70 8.01 -19.55
CA ASP A 164 -13.70 9.05 -19.29
C ASP A 164 -13.22 10.00 -18.17
N THR A 165 -12.80 11.21 -18.54
CA THR A 165 -12.29 12.21 -17.59
C THR A 165 -13.36 12.66 -16.59
N ALA A 166 -14.59 12.86 -17.03
CA ALA A 166 -15.67 13.32 -16.14
C ALA A 166 -15.98 12.27 -15.05
N LEU A 167 -15.80 10.99 -15.37
CA LEU A 167 -15.95 9.92 -14.40
C LEU A 167 -14.86 9.99 -13.33
N LEU A 168 -13.61 10.38 -13.65
CA LEU A 168 -12.54 10.50 -12.65
C LEU A 168 -12.80 11.62 -11.64
N ASP A 169 -13.34 12.75 -12.08
CA ASP A 169 -13.71 13.85 -11.17
C ASP A 169 -14.75 13.38 -10.15
N GLN A 170 -15.79 12.69 -10.63
CA GLN A 170 -16.81 12.11 -9.75
C GLN A 170 -16.23 11.05 -8.80
N VAL A 171 -15.31 10.20 -9.30
CA VAL A 171 -14.63 9.17 -8.49
C VAL A 171 -13.80 9.81 -7.38
N LEU A 172 -13.10 10.91 -7.67
CA LEU A 172 -12.33 11.65 -6.67
C LEU A 172 -13.22 12.14 -5.54
N GLU A 173 -14.31 12.85 -5.87
CA GLU A 173 -15.26 13.32 -4.86
C GLU A 173 -15.84 12.19 -4.00
N ASP A 174 -16.20 11.08 -4.63
CA ASP A 174 -16.79 9.94 -3.92
C ASP A 174 -15.76 9.24 -3.02
N ILE A 175 -14.48 9.15 -3.43
CA ILE A 175 -13.39 8.64 -2.60
C ILE A 175 -13.19 9.57 -1.40
N GLU A 176 -13.19 10.89 -1.59
CA GLU A 176 -13.05 11.86 -0.49
C GLU A 176 -14.17 11.70 0.54
N LYS A 177 -15.45 11.63 0.08
CA LYS A 177 -16.61 11.41 0.94
C LYS A 177 -16.51 10.06 1.69
N ALA A 178 -16.10 8.99 1.00
CA ALA A 178 -15.98 7.66 1.58
C ALA A 178 -14.80 7.57 2.56
N ALA A 179 -13.67 8.22 2.27
CA ALA A 179 -12.52 8.32 3.16
C ALA A 179 -12.88 9.08 4.45
N ALA A 180 -13.53 10.23 4.35
CA ALA A 180 -14.01 11.00 5.49
C ALA A 180 -14.96 10.16 6.37
N LYS A 181 -15.94 9.47 5.77
CA LYS A 181 -16.85 8.55 6.48
C LYS A 181 -16.12 7.40 7.15
N SER A 182 -14.98 6.97 6.59
CA SER A 182 -14.11 5.95 7.14
C SER A 182 -13.13 6.49 8.19
N ARG A 183 -13.06 7.81 8.39
CA ARG A 183 -12.04 8.48 9.21
C ARG A 183 -10.62 8.17 8.71
N PHE A 184 -10.44 8.08 7.40
CA PHE A 184 -9.16 8.15 6.73
C PHE A 184 -8.93 9.58 6.25
N VAL A 185 -7.72 10.08 6.40
CA VAL A 185 -7.29 11.37 5.85
C VAL A 185 -6.54 11.10 4.56
N LEU A 186 -6.90 11.80 3.49
CA LEU A 186 -6.17 11.72 2.24
C LEU A 186 -5.00 12.71 2.24
N ASN A 187 -3.90 12.32 1.64
CA ASN A 187 -2.70 13.15 1.54
C ASN A 187 -2.76 13.98 0.26
N THR A 188 -3.32 15.19 0.37
CA THR A 188 -3.46 16.11 -0.78
C THR A 188 -2.12 16.49 -1.41
N GLY A 189 -1.02 16.48 -0.66
CA GLY A 189 0.32 16.75 -1.18
C GLY A 189 0.92 15.64 -2.06
N LYS A 190 0.29 14.45 -2.05
CA LYS A 190 0.68 13.32 -2.89
C LYS A 190 -0.40 12.91 -3.90
N GLN A 191 -1.53 13.61 -3.90
CA GLN A 191 -2.58 13.39 -4.88
C GLN A 191 -2.09 13.86 -6.24
N GLU A 192 -2.27 13.03 -7.26
CA GLU A 192 -1.96 13.36 -8.65
C GLU A 192 -3.17 13.04 -9.53
N GLY A 193 -3.52 13.96 -10.40
CA GLY A 193 -4.64 13.82 -11.32
C GLY A 193 -5.99 14.31 -10.76
N PRO A 194 -7.06 14.19 -11.57
CA PRO A 194 -7.12 13.57 -12.90
C PRO A 194 -6.14 14.16 -13.92
N ALA A 195 -5.35 13.31 -14.57
CA ALA A 195 -4.31 13.72 -15.53
C ALA A 195 -4.02 12.60 -16.55
N THR A 196 -3.39 12.94 -17.68
CA THR A 196 -3.01 11.98 -18.73
C THR A 196 -1.74 11.19 -18.37
N ALA A 197 -1.04 11.58 -17.32
CA ALA A 197 0.06 10.84 -16.71
C ALA A 197 0.14 11.14 -15.21
N ILE A 198 0.60 10.16 -14.44
CA ILE A 198 0.87 10.28 -12.98
C ILE A 198 2.19 9.59 -12.64
N THR A 199 2.75 9.94 -11.48
CA THR A 199 3.93 9.25 -10.95
C THR A 199 3.56 8.47 -9.68
N ALA A 200 3.70 7.14 -9.70
CA ALA A 200 3.50 6.30 -8.53
C ALA A 200 4.68 5.33 -8.38
N PHE A 201 5.16 5.12 -7.14
CA PHE A 201 6.30 4.22 -6.85
C PHE A 201 7.59 4.58 -7.61
N ASN A 202 7.82 5.85 -7.91
CA ASN A 202 8.88 6.37 -8.78
C ASN A 202 8.80 5.81 -10.23
N ILE A 203 7.60 5.54 -10.71
CA ILE A 203 7.31 5.12 -12.07
C ILE A 203 6.29 6.10 -12.65
N VAL A 204 6.61 6.69 -13.78
CA VAL A 204 5.67 7.47 -14.59
C VAL A 204 4.77 6.50 -15.35
N LEU A 205 3.48 6.66 -15.18
CA LEU A 205 2.43 5.89 -15.85
C LEU A 205 1.67 6.81 -16.79
N ALA A 206 1.60 6.44 -18.05
CA ALA A 206 0.80 7.11 -19.08
C ALA A 206 0.16 6.05 -20.00
N LYS A 207 -0.71 6.47 -20.91
CA LYS A 207 -1.36 5.57 -21.88
C LYS A 207 -0.33 4.72 -22.62
N GLY A 208 -0.47 3.40 -22.50
CA GLY A 208 0.37 2.42 -23.19
C GLY A 208 1.83 2.40 -22.73
N SER A 209 2.24 3.17 -21.72
CA SER A 209 3.64 3.25 -21.32
C SER A 209 3.84 3.38 -19.80
N MET A 210 4.95 2.79 -19.35
CA MET A 210 5.52 3.01 -18.01
C MET A 210 7.01 3.30 -18.18
N ALA A 211 7.54 4.15 -17.32
CA ALA A 211 8.98 4.44 -17.26
C ALA A 211 9.39 4.73 -15.82
N VAL A 212 10.59 4.31 -15.42
CA VAL A 212 11.18 4.77 -14.16
C VAL A 212 11.35 6.29 -14.26
N ASP A 213 10.94 7.03 -13.23
CA ASP A 213 11.08 8.49 -13.24
C ASP A 213 12.57 8.91 -13.30
N ALA A 214 12.83 10.10 -13.83
CA ALA A 214 14.17 10.55 -14.15
C ALA A 214 15.11 10.61 -12.93
N GLU A 215 14.59 11.03 -11.76
CA GLU A 215 15.39 11.12 -10.54
C GLU A 215 15.75 9.72 -10.02
N ARG A 216 14.79 8.79 -10.03
CA ARG A 216 15.01 7.40 -9.61
C ARG A 216 15.91 6.67 -10.60
N TYR A 217 15.76 6.92 -11.90
CA TYR A 217 16.61 6.33 -12.94
C TYR A 217 18.07 6.73 -12.75
N LYS A 218 18.33 8.03 -12.55
CA LYS A 218 19.67 8.52 -12.25
C LYS A 218 20.29 7.87 -11.00
N ARG A 219 19.50 7.68 -9.94
CA ARG A 219 19.96 6.95 -8.75
C ARG A 219 20.29 5.48 -9.04
N PHE A 220 19.63 4.86 -9.98
CA PHE A 220 19.98 3.51 -10.42
C PHE A 220 21.28 3.49 -11.23
N GLU A 221 21.53 4.49 -12.09
CA GLU A 221 22.81 4.64 -12.79
C GLU A 221 23.97 4.81 -11.81
N GLU A 222 23.83 5.69 -10.83
CA GLU A 222 24.80 5.89 -9.74
C GLU A 222 25.04 4.58 -8.96
N ALA A 223 23.97 3.88 -8.58
CA ALA A 223 24.07 2.61 -7.85
C ALA A 223 24.71 1.48 -8.69
N LEU A 224 24.54 1.48 -10.02
CA LEU A 224 25.22 0.54 -10.91
C LEU A 224 26.70 0.84 -11.05
N ALA A 225 27.08 2.12 -11.11
CA ALA A 225 28.49 2.53 -11.16
C ALA A 225 29.25 2.12 -9.87
N GLU A 226 28.59 2.18 -8.72
CA GLU A 226 29.13 1.82 -7.42
C GLU A 226 28.99 0.32 -7.08
N ALA A 227 28.24 -0.45 -7.88
CA ALA A 227 27.93 -1.83 -7.58
C ALA A 227 29.18 -2.74 -7.61
N THR A 228 29.46 -3.41 -6.50
CA THR A 228 30.55 -4.37 -6.33
C THR A 228 30.13 -5.83 -6.58
N SER A 229 28.83 -6.10 -6.65
CA SER A 229 28.24 -7.43 -6.81
C SER A 229 27.46 -7.55 -8.11
N GLU A 230 27.69 -8.63 -8.86
CA GLU A 230 26.92 -8.97 -10.06
C GLU A 230 25.43 -9.16 -9.75
N HIS A 231 25.08 -9.73 -8.59
CA HIS A 231 23.68 -9.85 -8.16
C HIS A 231 23.00 -8.49 -7.97
N GLN A 232 23.72 -7.48 -7.47
CA GLN A 232 23.19 -6.13 -7.34
C GLN A 232 22.95 -5.50 -8.71
N ARG A 233 23.90 -5.65 -9.66
CA ARG A 233 23.76 -5.17 -11.05
C ARG A 233 22.54 -5.81 -11.71
N GLN A 234 22.47 -7.14 -11.68
CA GLN A 234 21.34 -7.88 -12.26
C GLN A 234 19.99 -7.50 -11.62
N GLY A 235 19.97 -7.28 -10.30
CA GLY A 235 18.76 -6.87 -9.59
C GLY A 235 18.23 -5.52 -10.07
N ILE A 236 19.11 -4.51 -10.21
CA ILE A 236 18.74 -3.18 -10.72
C ILE A 236 18.29 -3.26 -12.17
N THR A 237 19.10 -3.88 -13.05
CA THR A 237 18.80 -3.99 -14.48
C THR A 237 17.49 -4.75 -14.71
N SER A 238 17.27 -5.89 -14.04
CA SER A 238 16.03 -6.66 -14.14
C SER A 238 14.82 -5.87 -13.67
N TYR A 239 14.95 -5.10 -12.59
CA TYR A 239 13.87 -4.26 -12.10
C TYR A 239 13.51 -3.16 -13.14
N VAL A 240 14.49 -2.42 -13.65
CA VAL A 240 14.27 -1.37 -14.65
C VAL A 240 13.67 -1.97 -15.93
N THR A 241 14.22 -3.07 -16.42
CA THR A 241 13.70 -3.79 -17.59
C THR A 241 12.25 -4.26 -17.39
N SER A 242 11.87 -4.68 -16.19
CA SER A 242 10.50 -5.11 -15.89
C SER A 242 9.48 -3.96 -16.00
N ILE A 243 9.93 -2.71 -15.88
CA ILE A 243 9.11 -1.51 -16.03
C ILE A 243 9.14 -1.04 -17.49
N ASN A 244 10.36 -0.85 -18.05
CA ASN A 244 10.57 -0.33 -19.37
C ASN A 244 11.82 -0.98 -20.01
N VAL A 245 11.60 -1.73 -21.08
CA VAL A 245 12.67 -2.48 -21.78
C VAL A 245 13.74 -1.53 -22.35
N ALA A 246 13.35 -0.39 -22.93
CA ALA A 246 14.31 0.56 -23.49
C ALA A 246 15.22 1.18 -22.40
N GLN A 247 14.65 1.56 -21.24
CA GLN A 247 15.44 2.01 -20.10
C GLN A 247 16.33 0.89 -19.54
N GLY A 248 15.83 -0.36 -19.50
CA GLY A 248 16.61 -1.51 -19.07
C GLY A 248 17.82 -1.79 -19.95
N LEU A 249 17.69 -1.67 -21.27
CA LEU A 249 18.80 -1.79 -22.22
C LEU A 249 19.79 -0.63 -22.08
N ALA A 250 19.31 0.59 -21.97
CA ALA A 250 20.15 1.78 -21.84
C ALA A 250 20.99 1.79 -20.55
N ILE A 251 20.43 1.31 -19.43
CA ILE A 251 21.14 1.28 -18.14
C ILE A 251 22.18 0.15 -18.04
N SER A 252 22.13 -0.81 -18.96
CA SER A 252 23.03 -1.98 -18.98
C SER A 252 24.33 -1.71 -19.74
N VAL A 253 24.45 -0.56 -20.43
CA VAL A 253 25.61 -0.12 -21.20
C VAL A 253 26.54 0.68 -20.32
#